data_79800aea0e9386275c1b67d27029e770
#
_entry.id   79800aea0e9386275c1b67d27029e770
#
_cell.length_a   1.000
_cell.length_b   1.000
_cell.length_c   1.000
_cell.angle_alpha   90.00
_cell.angle_beta   90.00
_cell.angle_gamma   90.00
#
_symmetry.space_group_name_H-M   'P 1'
#
loop_
_entity.id
_entity.type
_entity.pdbx_description
1 polymer ?
#
loop_
_entity_poly.entity_id
_entity_poly.type
_entity_poly.pdbx_seq_one_letter_code
_entity_poly.pdbx_strand_id
1 'polypeptide(L)'
;MTDIINKLPTNTPIWIRTTILPGTSKKLSEITGRKVYHMPEFLTERTYIEDFKWQPMVFTDDIELLKKIFPGKKHIDMTSAEAEMVKYAHNVFGALKVTYFNCIYDICKKEGLDYQKVREGVLGSTYINDVHTQVPGPDGKYGYGGKCFPKDVDAFEKLYRDEPIGMLLNPVRVLNSIFRKG
;
A
#
# COMPACT_ATOMS: atom_id res chain seq x y z
N MET A 1 -16.88 -12.88 0.97
CA MET A 1 -15.72 -13.75 1.31
C MET A 1 -16.12 -15.00 2.04
N THR A 2 -16.95 -14.95 3.05
CA THR A 2 -17.44 -16.12 3.82
C THR A 2 -17.96 -17.24 2.91
N ASP A 3 -18.81 -16.92 1.93
CA ASP A 3 -19.39 -17.91 1.01
C ASP A 3 -18.33 -18.61 0.14
N ILE A 4 -17.27 -17.89 -0.23
CA ILE A 4 -16.15 -18.49 -0.98
C ILE A 4 -15.37 -19.43 -0.08
N ILE A 5 -15.05 -19.00 1.14
CA ILE A 5 -14.31 -19.81 2.11
C ILE A 5 -15.05 -21.11 2.41
N ASN A 6 -16.36 -21.05 2.61
CA ASN A 6 -17.19 -22.21 2.93
C ASN A 6 -17.33 -23.21 1.78
N LYS A 7 -17.09 -22.79 0.53
CA LYS A 7 -17.11 -23.66 -0.65
C LYS A 7 -15.78 -24.38 -0.90
N LEU A 8 -14.70 -23.96 -0.25
CA LEU A 8 -13.39 -24.59 -0.40
C LEU A 8 -13.32 -25.89 0.43
N PRO A 9 -12.57 -26.91 -0.01
CA PRO A 9 -12.31 -28.11 0.80
C PRO A 9 -11.79 -27.73 2.19
N THR A 10 -12.20 -28.46 3.22
CA THR A 10 -11.93 -28.10 4.63
C THR A 10 -10.44 -27.91 4.96
N ASN A 11 -9.58 -28.66 4.29
CA ASN A 11 -8.12 -28.61 4.52
C ASN A 11 -7.37 -27.61 3.63
N THR A 12 -8.07 -26.81 2.83
CA THR A 12 -7.42 -25.82 1.96
C THR A 12 -6.91 -24.65 2.78
N PRO A 13 -5.60 -24.35 2.78
CA PRO A 13 -5.06 -23.13 3.39
C PRO A 13 -5.61 -21.88 2.69
N ILE A 14 -5.89 -20.84 3.44
CA ILE A 14 -6.54 -19.63 2.91
C ILE A 14 -5.68 -18.41 3.22
N TRP A 15 -5.14 -17.78 2.18
CA TRP A 15 -4.45 -16.48 2.28
C TRP A 15 -5.19 -15.42 1.47
N ILE A 16 -5.63 -14.37 2.14
CA ILE A 16 -6.21 -13.20 1.49
C ILE A 16 -5.07 -12.28 1.06
N ARG A 17 -5.02 -11.92 -0.21
CA ARG A 17 -3.97 -11.03 -0.77
C ARG A 17 -4.47 -9.63 -1.07
N THR A 18 -5.77 -9.45 -1.22
CA THR A 18 -6.37 -8.11 -1.42
C THR A 18 -6.33 -7.30 -0.14
N THR A 19 -6.28 -5.97 -0.25
CA THR A 19 -6.38 -5.08 0.91
C THR A 19 -7.70 -5.32 1.65
N ILE A 20 -7.62 -5.57 2.93
CA ILE A 20 -8.74 -5.74 3.86
C ILE A 20 -8.48 -4.93 5.12
N LEU A 21 -9.54 -4.53 5.81
CA LEU A 21 -9.41 -3.77 7.06
C LEU A 21 -8.71 -4.59 8.14
N PRO A 22 -7.89 -3.97 8.98
CA PRO A 22 -7.24 -4.64 10.11
C PRO A 22 -8.26 -5.39 10.98
N GLY A 23 -7.94 -6.65 11.32
CA GLY A 23 -8.82 -7.57 12.05
C GLY A 23 -9.76 -8.40 11.18
N THR A 24 -9.80 -8.20 9.87
CA THR A 24 -10.71 -8.95 8.96
C THR A 24 -10.38 -10.43 8.91
N SER A 25 -9.12 -10.82 8.83
CA SER A 25 -8.73 -12.24 8.79
C SER A 25 -9.15 -12.97 10.06
N LYS A 26 -8.96 -12.35 11.22
CA LYS A 26 -9.42 -12.87 12.51
C LYS A 26 -10.93 -13.08 12.50
N LYS A 27 -11.70 -12.06 12.13
CA LYS A 27 -13.17 -12.13 12.06
C LYS A 27 -13.65 -13.22 11.10
N LEU A 28 -13.01 -13.37 9.93
CA LEU A 28 -13.35 -14.44 8.99
C LEU A 28 -13.03 -15.83 9.56
N SER A 29 -11.91 -15.96 10.28
CA SER A 29 -11.56 -17.22 10.95
C SER A 29 -12.60 -17.60 12.00
N GLU A 30 -13.06 -16.65 12.81
CA GLU A 30 -14.10 -16.85 13.83
C GLU A 30 -15.44 -17.27 13.21
N ILE A 31 -15.87 -16.59 12.14
CA ILE A 31 -17.16 -16.87 11.47
C ILE A 31 -17.16 -18.22 10.75
N THR A 32 -16.04 -18.59 10.13
CA THR A 32 -15.97 -19.78 9.27
C THR A 32 -15.44 -21.02 10.00
N GLY A 33 -14.89 -20.87 11.20
CA GLY A 33 -14.20 -21.94 11.92
C GLY A 33 -12.90 -22.40 11.24
N ARG A 34 -12.39 -21.63 10.28
CA ARG A 34 -11.19 -21.95 9.48
C ARG A 34 -10.10 -20.95 9.72
N LYS A 35 -8.84 -21.38 9.67
CA LYS A 35 -7.71 -20.45 9.69
C LYS A 35 -7.68 -19.65 8.38
N VAL A 36 -7.80 -18.34 8.49
CA VAL A 36 -7.70 -17.39 7.39
C VAL A 36 -6.55 -16.43 7.68
N TYR A 37 -5.61 -16.38 6.78
CA TYR A 37 -4.41 -15.57 6.88
C TYR A 37 -4.45 -14.37 5.93
N HIS A 38 -3.66 -13.36 6.19
CA HIS A 38 -3.41 -12.27 5.25
C HIS A 38 -1.97 -12.33 4.73
N MET A 39 -1.84 -12.26 3.42
CA MET A 39 -0.54 -12.21 2.73
C MET A 39 -0.59 -11.08 1.70
N PRO A 40 -0.33 -9.82 2.08
CA PRO A 40 -0.42 -8.68 1.19
C PRO A 40 0.55 -8.80 0.01
N GLU A 41 0.20 -8.14 -1.08
CA GLU A 41 1.06 -7.95 -2.25
C GLU A 41 1.33 -6.45 -2.44
N PHE A 42 2.47 -6.12 -3.05
CA PHE A 42 2.89 -4.74 -3.34
C PHE A 42 3.19 -4.56 -4.83
N LEU A 43 2.42 -5.26 -5.66
CA LEU A 43 2.60 -5.28 -7.11
C LEU A 43 2.02 -4.00 -7.71
N THR A 44 2.75 -3.41 -8.64
CA THR A 44 2.25 -2.33 -9.47
C THR A 44 1.75 -2.89 -10.80
N GLU A 45 0.70 -2.30 -11.37
CA GLU A 45 0.09 -2.80 -12.59
C GLU A 45 1.07 -2.87 -13.79
N ARG A 46 2.11 -2.01 -13.78
CA ARG A 46 3.09 -1.92 -14.86
C ARG A 46 4.25 -2.90 -14.74
N THR A 47 4.64 -3.23 -13.50
CA THR A 47 5.87 -4.00 -13.19
C THR A 47 5.59 -5.23 -12.34
N TYR A 48 4.33 -5.74 -12.35
CA TYR A 48 3.89 -6.80 -11.43
C TYR A 48 4.75 -8.07 -11.48
N ILE A 49 5.30 -8.42 -12.66
CA ILE A 49 6.19 -9.59 -12.79
C ILE A 49 7.51 -9.36 -12.06
N GLU A 50 8.12 -8.20 -12.27
CA GLU A 50 9.39 -7.84 -11.63
C GLU A 50 9.18 -7.61 -10.13
N ASP A 51 8.11 -6.89 -9.76
CA ASP A 51 7.73 -6.68 -8.36
C ASP A 51 7.52 -8.02 -7.65
N PHE A 52 6.84 -8.99 -8.29
CA PHE A 52 6.66 -10.33 -7.73
C PHE A 52 7.99 -11.07 -7.51
N LYS A 53 8.96 -10.89 -8.39
CA LYS A 53 10.29 -11.49 -8.25
C LYS A 53 11.09 -10.91 -7.10
N TRP A 54 11.03 -9.60 -6.90
CA TRP A 54 11.95 -8.88 -6.02
C TRP A 54 11.36 -8.49 -4.66
N GLN A 55 10.03 -8.36 -4.55
CA GLN A 55 9.41 -7.98 -3.30
C GLN A 55 9.52 -9.09 -2.24
N PRO A 56 9.73 -8.72 -0.98
CA PRO A 56 9.61 -9.66 0.12
C PRO A 56 8.16 -10.14 0.22
N MET A 57 7.96 -11.39 0.61
CA MET A 57 6.66 -11.90 0.97
C MET A 57 6.39 -11.57 2.43
N VAL A 58 5.17 -11.14 2.73
CA VAL A 58 4.72 -10.86 4.09
C VAL A 58 3.69 -11.91 4.48
N PHE A 59 3.93 -12.62 5.56
CA PHE A 59 3.11 -13.75 5.98
C PHE A 59 2.71 -13.71 7.43
N THR A 60 1.87 -14.69 7.71
CA THR A 60 1.42 -15.05 9.05
C THR A 60 1.89 -16.47 9.37
N ASP A 61 1.30 -17.10 10.37
CA ASP A 61 1.59 -18.49 10.76
C ASP A 61 1.66 -19.42 9.53
N ASP A 62 2.19 -20.61 9.65
CA ASP A 62 2.37 -21.59 8.56
C ASP A 62 3.39 -21.17 7.47
N ILE A 63 4.41 -20.47 7.90
CA ILE A 63 5.53 -20.03 7.05
C ILE A 63 6.21 -21.21 6.33
N GLU A 64 6.22 -22.41 6.92
CA GLU A 64 6.88 -23.58 6.33
C GLU A 64 6.20 -24.05 5.03
N LEU A 65 4.85 -23.97 4.95
CA LEU A 65 4.15 -24.25 3.71
C LEU A 65 4.49 -23.21 2.64
N LEU A 66 4.54 -21.92 3.02
CA LEU A 66 4.84 -20.84 2.09
C LEU A 66 6.29 -20.86 1.60
N LYS A 67 7.24 -21.27 2.42
CA LYS A 67 8.64 -21.51 1.99
C LYS A 67 8.71 -22.58 0.89
N LYS A 68 7.88 -23.62 0.97
CA LYS A 68 7.79 -24.66 -0.07
C LYS A 68 7.16 -24.14 -1.35
N ILE A 69 6.12 -23.31 -1.25
CA ILE A 69 5.42 -22.75 -2.42
C ILE A 69 6.25 -21.66 -3.10
N PHE A 70 6.98 -20.86 -2.34
CA PHE A 70 7.78 -19.73 -2.83
C PHE A 70 9.24 -19.86 -2.40
N PRO A 71 9.97 -20.86 -2.90
CA PRO A 71 11.37 -21.05 -2.56
C PRO A 71 12.20 -19.85 -3.05
N GLY A 72 13.18 -19.45 -2.26
CA GLY A 72 14.09 -18.33 -2.62
C GLY A 72 13.55 -16.92 -2.35
N LYS A 73 12.31 -16.77 -1.87
CA LYS A 73 11.79 -15.48 -1.40
C LYS A 73 12.24 -15.16 0.03
N LYS A 74 12.43 -13.88 0.31
CA LYS A 74 12.59 -13.42 1.69
C LYS A 74 11.24 -13.54 2.40
N HIS A 75 11.23 -14.27 3.50
CA HIS A 75 10.04 -14.50 4.31
C HIS A 75 10.11 -13.62 5.57
N ILE A 76 9.01 -12.95 5.89
CA ILE A 76 8.87 -12.13 7.09
C ILE A 76 7.72 -12.73 7.90
N ASP A 77 8.03 -13.29 9.05
CA ASP A 77 7.06 -13.90 9.95
C ASP A 77 6.31 -12.82 10.73
N MET A 78 4.97 -12.87 10.70
CA MET A 78 4.12 -11.92 11.41
C MET A 78 2.68 -12.42 11.47
N THR A 79 1.90 -11.89 12.40
CA THR A 79 0.46 -12.17 12.51
C THR A 79 -0.31 -11.57 11.33
N SER A 80 -1.51 -12.11 11.05
CA SER A 80 -2.41 -11.57 10.01
C SER A 80 -2.77 -10.10 10.25
N ALA A 81 -2.95 -9.70 11.50
CA ALA A 81 -3.26 -8.31 11.86
C ALA A 81 -2.10 -7.36 11.53
N GLU A 82 -0.86 -7.78 11.79
CA GLU A 82 0.35 -7.05 11.39
C GLU A 82 0.48 -6.97 9.88
N ALA A 83 0.23 -8.07 9.17
CA ALA A 83 0.27 -8.11 7.71
C ALA A 83 -0.81 -7.21 7.06
N GLU A 84 -2.01 -7.15 7.63
CA GLU A 84 -3.07 -6.21 7.23
C GLU A 84 -2.63 -4.76 7.41
N MET A 85 -2.00 -4.44 8.53
CA MET A 85 -1.48 -3.11 8.82
C MET A 85 -0.32 -2.73 7.88
N VAL A 86 0.60 -3.66 7.58
CA VAL A 86 1.71 -3.43 6.64
C VAL A 86 1.19 -2.96 5.28
N LYS A 87 0.10 -3.55 4.77
CA LYS A 87 -0.49 -3.12 3.48
C LYS A 87 -0.93 -1.67 3.51
N TYR A 88 -1.63 -1.25 4.55
CA TYR A 88 -2.06 0.14 4.69
C TYR A 88 -0.88 1.09 4.90
N ALA A 89 0.04 0.77 5.80
CA ALA A 89 1.22 1.58 6.06
C ALA A 89 2.01 1.86 4.78
N HIS A 90 2.22 0.82 3.95
CA HIS A 90 2.91 0.94 2.67
C HIS A 90 2.16 1.86 1.69
N ASN A 91 0.87 1.59 1.43
CA ASN A 91 0.12 2.32 0.41
C ASN A 91 -0.17 3.78 0.82
N VAL A 92 -0.47 3.98 2.10
CA VAL A 92 -0.69 5.33 2.66
C VAL A 92 0.58 6.16 2.62
N PHE A 93 1.74 5.57 2.96
CA PHE A 93 3.02 6.25 2.83
C PHE A 93 3.33 6.63 1.38
N GLY A 94 3.05 5.75 0.42
CA GLY A 94 3.18 6.07 -1.01
C GLY A 94 2.32 7.27 -1.42
N ALA A 95 1.07 7.33 -0.98
CA ALA A 95 0.17 8.45 -1.24
C ALA A 95 0.64 9.77 -0.58
N LEU A 96 1.12 9.71 0.67
CA LEU A 96 1.74 10.85 1.35
C LEU A 96 2.93 11.39 0.57
N LYS A 97 3.81 10.50 0.11
CA LYS A 97 4.99 10.86 -0.67
C LYS A 97 4.61 11.54 -1.99
N VAL A 98 3.65 10.99 -2.73
CA VAL A 98 3.12 11.64 -3.96
C VAL A 98 2.60 13.05 -3.64
N THR A 99 1.76 13.18 -2.61
CA THR A 99 1.19 14.48 -2.23
C THR A 99 2.28 15.49 -1.87
N TYR A 100 3.25 15.08 -1.06
CA TYR A 100 4.37 15.92 -0.68
C TYR A 100 5.14 16.45 -1.90
N PHE A 101 5.51 15.58 -2.84
CA PHE A 101 6.27 16.00 -4.03
C PHE A 101 5.43 16.86 -4.99
N ASN A 102 4.11 16.70 -5.04
CA ASN A 102 3.23 17.62 -5.76
C ASN A 102 3.20 19.02 -5.11
N CYS A 103 3.19 19.12 -3.78
CA CYS A 103 3.31 20.40 -3.08
C CYS A 103 4.67 21.09 -3.38
N ILE A 104 5.76 20.33 -3.39
CA ILE A 104 7.09 20.88 -3.76
C ILE A 104 7.12 21.35 -5.23
N TYR A 105 6.49 20.57 -6.13
CA TYR A 105 6.34 20.97 -7.53
C TYR A 105 5.62 22.32 -7.66
N ASP A 106 4.50 22.51 -6.96
CA ASP A 106 3.73 23.77 -7.00
C ASP A 106 4.55 24.94 -6.47
N ILE A 107 5.34 24.74 -5.41
CA ILE A 107 6.26 25.75 -4.89
C ILE A 107 7.31 26.09 -5.95
N CYS A 108 7.95 25.09 -6.57
CA CYS A 108 8.93 25.32 -7.62
C CYS A 108 8.33 26.13 -8.77
N LYS A 109 7.13 25.77 -9.21
CA LYS A 109 6.42 26.49 -10.27
C LYS A 109 6.15 27.95 -9.90
N LYS A 110 5.71 28.20 -8.67
CA LYS A 110 5.44 29.55 -8.16
C LYS A 110 6.70 30.41 -8.09
N GLU A 111 7.81 29.83 -7.64
CA GLU A 111 9.08 30.53 -7.45
C GLU A 111 9.98 30.51 -8.71
N GLY A 112 9.50 29.98 -9.85
CA GLY A 112 10.27 29.89 -11.10
C GLY A 112 11.47 28.94 -11.03
N LEU A 113 11.44 27.95 -10.16
CA LEU A 113 12.49 26.95 -9.99
C LEU A 113 12.28 25.73 -10.89
N ASP A 114 13.39 25.10 -11.31
CA ASP A 114 13.34 23.82 -12.04
C ASP A 114 13.12 22.68 -11.06
N TYR A 115 11.91 22.13 -11.08
CA TYR A 115 11.53 21.02 -10.20
C TYR A 115 12.41 19.77 -10.39
N GLN A 116 12.86 19.48 -11.62
CA GLN A 116 13.68 18.29 -11.86
C GLN A 116 15.06 18.41 -11.19
N LYS A 117 15.63 19.61 -11.19
CA LYS A 117 16.89 19.86 -10.45
C LYS A 117 16.71 19.78 -8.93
N VAL A 118 15.61 20.33 -8.42
CA VAL A 118 15.26 20.19 -6.99
C VAL A 118 15.07 18.74 -6.61
N ARG A 119 14.30 17.97 -7.42
CA ARG A 119 14.07 16.55 -7.23
C ARG A 119 15.39 15.77 -7.27
N GLU A 120 16.24 16.01 -8.26
CA GLU A 120 17.55 15.36 -8.37
C GLU A 120 18.41 15.61 -7.13
N GLY A 121 18.45 16.85 -6.64
CA GLY A 121 19.14 17.18 -5.40
C GLY A 121 18.62 16.45 -4.18
N VAL A 122 17.29 16.31 -4.06
CA VAL A 122 16.66 15.54 -2.97
C VAL A 122 17.00 14.05 -3.08
N LEU A 123 17.01 13.48 -4.29
CA LEU A 123 17.34 12.08 -4.53
C LEU A 123 18.84 11.77 -4.32
N GLY A 124 19.70 12.77 -4.26
CA GLY A 124 21.09 12.63 -3.82
C GLY A 124 21.21 12.21 -2.34
N SER A 125 20.12 12.32 -1.56
CA SER A 125 20.07 11.81 -0.19
C SER A 125 19.91 10.29 -0.17
N THR A 126 20.60 9.62 0.74
CA THR A 126 20.61 8.15 0.83
C THR A 126 19.32 7.54 1.35
N TYR A 127 18.43 8.31 2.00
CA TYR A 127 17.19 7.80 2.58
C TYR A 127 15.92 8.08 1.75
N ILE A 128 16.02 8.91 0.69
CA ILE A 128 14.90 9.19 -0.22
C ILE A 128 15.15 8.50 -1.56
N ASN A 129 14.34 7.53 -1.90
CA ASN A 129 14.38 6.86 -3.20
C ASN A 129 13.48 7.57 -4.23
N ASP A 130 13.66 7.25 -5.52
CA ASP A 130 12.96 7.85 -6.65
C ASP A 130 11.46 7.52 -6.73
N VAL A 131 11.04 6.38 -6.20
CA VAL A 131 9.66 5.92 -6.30
C VAL A 131 8.68 6.96 -5.74
N HIS A 132 7.66 7.32 -6.51
CA HIS A 132 6.61 8.31 -6.16
C HIS A 132 7.08 9.77 -5.99
N THR A 133 8.18 10.15 -6.62
CA THR A 133 8.68 11.53 -6.60
C THR A 133 8.46 12.28 -7.92
N GLN A 134 8.12 11.56 -9.00
CA GLN A 134 7.89 12.17 -10.32
C GLN A 134 6.59 12.96 -10.35
N VAL A 135 6.64 14.22 -10.85
CA VAL A 135 5.47 15.10 -11.07
C VAL A 135 5.57 15.73 -12.46
N PRO A 136 4.55 15.58 -13.33
CA PRO A 136 3.36 14.73 -13.13
C PRO A 136 3.71 13.25 -12.98
N GLY A 137 2.77 12.49 -12.41
CA GLY A 137 2.95 11.07 -12.18
C GLY A 137 3.00 10.23 -13.46
N PRO A 138 3.19 8.91 -13.36
CA PRO A 138 3.29 8.01 -14.52
C PRO A 138 2.03 7.96 -15.39
N ASP A 139 0.89 8.40 -14.88
CA ASP A 139 -0.38 8.54 -15.61
C ASP A 139 -0.53 9.92 -16.31
N GLY A 140 0.51 10.76 -16.25
CA GLY A 140 0.53 12.11 -16.80
C GLY A 140 -0.26 13.13 -15.97
N LYS A 141 -0.72 12.77 -14.76
CA LYS A 141 -1.56 13.62 -13.92
C LYS A 141 -0.85 13.99 -12.61
N TYR A 142 -1.35 15.06 -11.99
CA TYR A 142 -0.92 15.48 -10.66
C TYR A 142 -1.62 14.66 -9.58
N GLY A 143 -1.00 14.57 -8.38
CA GLY A 143 -1.53 13.81 -7.28
C GLY A 143 -1.46 12.30 -7.49
N TYR A 144 -1.92 11.54 -6.49
CA TYR A 144 -1.99 10.09 -6.58
C TYR A 144 -3.31 9.62 -7.19
N GLY A 145 -3.23 8.57 -8.01
CA GLY A 145 -4.35 7.94 -8.69
C GLY A 145 -4.28 6.42 -8.63
N GLY A 146 -4.86 5.78 -9.64
CA GLY A 146 -4.96 4.34 -9.73
C GLY A 146 -6.01 3.76 -8.79
N LYS A 147 -6.02 2.42 -8.68
CA LYS A 147 -7.04 1.67 -7.93
C LYS A 147 -6.71 1.52 -6.44
N CYS A 148 -5.43 1.62 -6.06
CA CYS A 148 -4.96 1.27 -4.72
C CYS A 148 -4.93 2.48 -3.78
N PHE A 149 -4.15 3.51 -4.09
CA PHE A 149 -3.93 4.62 -3.16
C PHE A 149 -5.22 5.35 -2.74
N PRO A 150 -6.13 5.75 -3.67
CA PRO A 150 -7.32 6.47 -3.25
C PRO A 150 -8.20 5.68 -2.28
N LYS A 151 -8.48 4.40 -2.59
CA LYS A 151 -9.33 3.57 -1.74
C LYS A 151 -8.69 3.25 -0.38
N ASP A 152 -7.36 3.03 -0.35
CA ASP A 152 -6.66 2.64 0.87
C ASP A 152 -6.50 3.84 1.81
N VAL A 153 -6.18 5.02 1.27
CA VAL A 153 -6.16 6.27 2.06
C VAL A 153 -7.54 6.60 2.62
N ASP A 154 -8.60 6.49 1.79
CA ASP A 154 -9.97 6.73 2.23
C ASP A 154 -10.43 5.75 3.32
N ALA A 155 -10.12 4.47 3.15
CA ALA A 155 -10.50 3.46 4.13
C ALA A 155 -9.74 3.64 5.45
N PHE A 156 -8.44 3.94 5.38
CA PHE A 156 -7.59 4.08 6.55
C PHE A 156 -7.90 5.37 7.32
N GLU A 157 -8.11 6.49 6.62
CA GLU A 157 -8.55 7.75 7.25
C GLU A 157 -9.87 7.57 7.99
N LYS A 158 -10.86 6.93 7.36
CA LYS A 158 -12.16 6.69 8.00
C LYS A 158 -12.07 5.80 9.23
N LEU A 159 -11.24 4.75 9.16
CA LEU A 159 -11.08 3.79 10.26
C LEU A 159 -10.40 4.43 11.48
N TYR A 160 -9.45 5.33 11.25
CA TYR A 160 -8.63 5.96 12.28
C TYR A 160 -8.83 7.48 12.33
N ARG A 161 -10.05 7.96 12.04
CA ARG A 161 -10.37 9.38 11.91
C ARG A 161 -10.00 10.20 13.15
N ASP A 162 -10.24 9.65 14.32
CA ASP A 162 -10.01 10.32 15.60
C ASP A 162 -8.58 10.13 16.13
N GLU A 163 -7.76 9.39 15.39
CA GLU A 163 -6.36 9.14 15.69
C GLU A 163 -5.44 10.13 14.93
N PRO A 164 -4.20 10.35 15.41
CA PRO A 164 -3.26 11.25 14.74
C PRO A 164 -3.06 10.96 13.25
N ILE A 165 -3.10 9.70 12.84
CA ILE A 165 -2.97 9.32 11.43
C ILE A 165 -4.17 9.78 10.59
N GLY A 166 -5.38 9.73 11.12
CA GLY A 166 -6.57 10.24 10.44
C GLY A 166 -6.51 11.76 10.25
N MET A 167 -6.05 12.47 11.29
CA MET A 167 -5.81 13.92 11.21
C MET A 167 -4.77 14.28 10.17
N LEU A 168 -3.72 13.47 9.99
CA LEU A 168 -2.71 13.64 8.95
C LEU A 168 -3.28 13.38 7.56
N LEU A 169 -4.11 12.35 7.40
CA LEU A 169 -4.59 11.90 6.09
C LEU A 169 -5.73 12.76 5.52
N ASN A 170 -6.51 13.42 6.36
CA ASN A 170 -7.59 14.30 5.90
C ASN A 170 -7.07 15.41 4.95
N PRO A 171 -6.09 16.27 5.32
CA PRO A 171 -5.55 17.25 4.39
C PRO A 171 -4.89 16.62 3.15
N VAL A 172 -4.28 15.44 3.27
CA VAL A 172 -3.70 14.72 2.12
C VAL A 172 -4.77 14.36 1.09
N ARG A 173 -5.94 13.88 1.53
CA ARG A 173 -7.08 13.60 0.64
C ARG A 173 -7.60 14.86 -0.03
N VAL A 174 -7.73 15.96 0.72
CA VAL A 174 -8.16 17.26 0.19
C VAL A 174 -7.18 17.76 -0.88
N LEU A 175 -5.89 17.79 -0.58
CA LEU A 175 -4.85 18.19 -1.53
C LEU A 175 -4.87 17.31 -2.79
N ASN A 176 -4.96 15.99 -2.64
CA ASN A 176 -5.06 15.10 -3.77
C ASN A 176 -6.27 15.41 -4.66
N SER A 177 -7.42 15.73 -4.06
CA SER A 177 -8.61 16.11 -4.81
C SER A 177 -8.44 17.40 -5.62
N ILE A 178 -7.60 18.33 -5.13
CA ILE A 178 -7.23 19.56 -5.84
C ILE A 178 -6.31 19.21 -7.01
N PHE A 179 -5.23 18.47 -6.76
CA PHE A 179 -4.26 18.07 -7.79
C PHE A 179 -4.90 17.27 -8.93
N ARG A 180 -5.84 16.38 -8.63
CA ARG A 180 -6.50 15.53 -9.65
C ARG A 180 -7.52 16.26 -10.51
N LYS A 181 -7.91 17.49 -10.18
CA LYS A 181 -8.83 18.35 -10.96
C LYS A 181 -8.10 19.28 -11.95
N GLY A 182 -6.85 19.57 -11.71
CA GLY A 182 -5.98 20.36 -12.60
C GLY A 182 -5.31 19.47 -13.64
#